data_5b71227470e8c0365dd36a1afa9b79da
#
_entry.id   5b71227470e8c0365dd36a1afa9b79da
#
_cell.length_a   1.000
_cell.length_b   1.000
_cell.length_c   1.000
_cell.angle_alpha   90.00
_cell.angle_beta   90.00
_cell.angle_gamma   90.00
#
_symmetry.space_group_name_H-M   'P 1'
#
loop_
_entity.id
_entity.type
_entity.pdbx_description
1 polymer ?
#
loop_
_entity_poly.entity_id
_entity_poly.type
_entity_poly.pdbx_seq_one_letter_code
_entity_poly.pdbx_strand_id
1 'polypeptide(L)'
;TQGYSSAASDVYKRQLSGGGYELGVHIADVSHYVKPGSELNEEAFNRATSVYYADQVVPMLPKSLSNGICSLNEKELRLAFSCLMRLDQDGNLTDYKFVKSIVCSRVKGVYSEINALLAGTADAETQAKYAEVLDQLPAMKELYAHRARLRKERGCIDFESGEVKLILDENGHCIDVKKRTSGESEAMIEEFMLLANQCAAHFARVKQIPFVYRVHEEPNGEKLERLHSLLQACGINDHFAKEVPTPKELSAILEGVRGTPFEQIVNTGMLRCMSKACYEEKPKGHYGLVLKDYAHFTSPIRRYPDLAIHRMMTDLLSGTDKETMIVRYTDFAEKASKQSSEREVLAVQIERKAEDYYKAEYARRHLGECYEGIISGVTQRGIFVELENGVEGFVPASSLTATGTTLTEGIRLSDPASGKTWSLGDSMMITIVRADINLGKVDFEVAPETK
;
A
#
# COMPACT_ATOMS: atom_id res chain seq x y z
N THR A 1 -13.02 -3.65 9.92
CA THR A 1 -13.31 -3.20 8.55
C THR A 1 -13.32 -4.42 7.66
N GLN A 2 -14.51 -4.90 7.28
CA GLN A 2 -14.60 -5.71 6.07
C GLN A 2 -13.94 -4.88 5.00
N GLY A 3 -12.84 -5.40 4.40
CA GLY A 3 -12.19 -4.72 3.30
C GLY A 3 -13.26 -4.40 2.27
N TYR A 4 -13.57 -3.12 2.13
CA TYR A 4 -14.32 -2.65 0.98
C TYR A 4 -13.37 -2.79 -0.22
N SER A 5 -13.18 -4.01 -0.67
CA SER A 5 -12.94 -4.23 -2.07
C SER A 5 -14.18 -3.66 -2.74
N SER A 6 -14.14 -2.36 -3.11
CA SER A 6 -15.05 -1.93 -4.15
C SER A 6 -14.88 -2.98 -5.24
N ALA A 7 -15.94 -3.67 -5.65
CA ALA A 7 -15.90 -4.63 -6.74
C ALA A 7 -15.64 -3.88 -8.05
N ALA A 8 -14.52 -3.12 -8.07
CA ALA A 8 -14.07 -2.27 -9.16
C ALA A 8 -13.25 -3.06 -10.18
N SER A 9 -12.85 -4.27 -9.80
CA SER A 9 -12.03 -5.15 -10.63
C SER A 9 -12.52 -6.59 -10.57
N ASP A 10 -12.45 -7.27 -11.70
CA ASP A 10 -12.70 -8.69 -11.86
C ASP A 10 -11.50 -9.31 -12.58
N VAL A 11 -11.09 -10.51 -12.19
CA VAL A 11 -9.93 -11.18 -12.74
C VAL A 11 -10.31 -12.60 -13.12
N TYR A 12 -10.00 -12.98 -14.36
CA TYR A 12 -10.10 -14.38 -14.77
C TYR A 12 -8.79 -14.86 -15.38
N LYS A 13 -8.59 -16.17 -15.34
CA LYS A 13 -7.45 -16.84 -15.95
C LYS A 13 -7.91 -18.05 -16.76
N ARG A 14 -7.26 -18.24 -17.91
CA ARG A 14 -7.40 -19.43 -18.73
C ARG A 14 -6.01 -19.99 -19.04
N GLN A 15 -5.81 -21.30 -18.78
CA GLN A 15 -4.62 -22.01 -19.21
C GLN A 15 -4.72 -22.31 -20.72
N LEU A 16 -3.64 -22.05 -21.45
CA LEU A 16 -3.59 -22.27 -22.90
C LEU A 16 -3.19 -23.70 -23.21
N SER A 17 -3.74 -24.28 -24.29
CA SER A 17 -3.45 -25.64 -24.74
C SER A 17 -1.99 -25.90 -25.14
N GLY A 18 -1.19 -24.86 -25.34
CA GLY A 18 0.25 -24.91 -25.63
C GLY A 18 1.13 -24.60 -24.41
N GLY A 19 0.57 -24.55 -23.21
CA GLY A 19 1.22 -24.00 -22.02
C GLY A 19 1.12 -22.46 -21.95
N GLY A 20 1.35 -21.90 -20.75
CA GLY A 20 1.17 -20.47 -20.50
C GLY A 20 -0.26 -20.09 -20.13
N TYR A 21 -0.49 -18.77 -20.03
CA TYR A 21 -1.67 -18.25 -19.37
C TYR A 21 -2.30 -17.10 -20.14
N GLU A 22 -3.60 -17.00 -20.12
CA GLU A 22 -4.35 -15.80 -20.49
C GLU A 22 -4.97 -15.21 -19.23
N LEU A 23 -4.53 -13.99 -18.86
CA LEU A 23 -4.98 -13.25 -17.69
C LEU A 23 -5.80 -12.05 -18.12
N GLY A 24 -7.05 -11.96 -17.68
CA GLY A 24 -7.90 -10.79 -17.87
C GLY A 24 -8.03 -10.01 -16.57
N VAL A 25 -7.72 -8.72 -16.62
CA VAL A 25 -7.97 -7.75 -15.55
C VAL A 25 -9.00 -6.76 -16.03
N HIS A 26 -10.20 -6.81 -15.43
CA HIS A 26 -11.36 -6.02 -15.83
C HIS A 26 -11.61 -4.96 -14.78
N ILE A 27 -11.57 -3.71 -15.17
CA ILE A 27 -11.74 -2.55 -14.30
C ILE A 27 -13.03 -1.84 -14.66
N ALA A 28 -13.83 -1.46 -13.69
CA ALA A 28 -15.05 -0.69 -13.91
C ALA A 28 -14.79 0.52 -14.82
N ASP A 29 -15.57 0.66 -15.89
CA ASP A 29 -15.41 1.77 -16.84
C ASP A 29 -16.05 3.07 -16.32
N VAL A 30 -15.44 3.64 -15.29
CA VAL A 30 -15.88 4.89 -14.67
C VAL A 30 -15.87 6.05 -15.68
N SER A 31 -14.94 6.02 -16.65
CA SER A 31 -14.81 7.06 -17.67
C SER A 31 -16.02 7.14 -18.59
N HIS A 32 -16.82 6.07 -18.67
CA HIS A 32 -18.09 6.08 -19.38
C HIS A 32 -19.12 6.99 -18.71
N TYR A 33 -19.14 7.06 -17.40
CA TYR A 33 -20.14 7.81 -16.61
C TYR A 33 -19.65 9.21 -16.25
N VAL A 34 -18.39 9.35 -15.86
CA VAL A 34 -17.79 10.63 -15.42
C VAL A 34 -17.14 11.32 -16.62
N LYS A 35 -17.94 12.15 -17.31
CA LYS A 35 -17.51 12.83 -18.55
C LYS A 35 -16.65 14.05 -18.27
N PRO A 36 -15.65 14.37 -19.13
CA PRO A 36 -14.92 15.64 -19.05
C PRO A 36 -15.87 16.84 -19.07
N GLY A 37 -15.56 17.87 -18.28
CA GLY A 37 -16.36 19.12 -18.21
C GLY A 37 -17.70 19.00 -17.47
N SER A 38 -18.02 17.85 -16.88
CA SER A 38 -19.20 17.72 -16.01
C SER A 38 -18.87 18.16 -14.58
N GLU A 39 -19.86 18.64 -13.83
CA GLU A 39 -19.73 18.97 -12.40
C GLU A 39 -19.19 17.78 -11.59
N LEU A 40 -19.64 16.57 -11.94
CA LEU A 40 -19.16 15.33 -11.34
C LEU A 40 -17.66 15.11 -11.58
N ASN A 41 -17.16 15.47 -12.77
CA ASN A 41 -15.73 15.41 -13.05
C ASN A 41 -14.94 16.46 -12.27
N GLU A 42 -15.47 17.68 -12.16
CA GLU A 42 -14.82 18.75 -11.41
C GLU A 42 -14.69 18.39 -9.94
N GLU A 43 -15.73 17.84 -9.34
CA GLU A 43 -15.69 17.36 -7.97
C GLU A 43 -14.72 16.19 -7.80
N ALA A 44 -14.72 15.22 -8.71
CA ALA A 44 -13.77 14.10 -8.69
C ALA A 44 -12.32 14.59 -8.82
N PHE A 45 -12.05 15.60 -9.67
CA PHE A 45 -10.74 16.22 -9.82
C PHE A 45 -10.32 16.95 -8.55
N ASN A 46 -11.23 17.72 -7.93
CA ASN A 46 -10.95 18.47 -6.71
C ASN A 46 -10.62 17.54 -5.52
N ARG A 47 -11.32 16.42 -5.40
CA ARG A 47 -11.03 15.38 -4.39
C ARG A 47 -9.78 14.57 -4.74
N ALA A 48 -9.61 14.22 -5.99
CA ALA A 48 -8.58 13.40 -6.62
C ALA A 48 -8.38 11.99 -6.04
N THR A 49 -8.77 11.74 -4.80
CA THR A 49 -8.74 10.42 -4.17
C THR A 49 -9.84 10.27 -3.13
N SER A 50 -10.27 9.04 -2.88
CA SER A 50 -11.07 8.72 -1.70
C SER A 50 -10.19 8.71 -0.46
N VAL A 51 -10.75 9.08 0.69
CA VAL A 51 -10.07 9.05 2.00
C VAL A 51 -10.70 7.98 2.87
N TYR A 52 -9.86 7.13 3.45
CA TYR A 52 -10.28 6.00 4.29
C TYR A 52 -9.84 6.22 5.74
N TYR A 53 -10.76 6.15 6.68
CA TYR A 53 -10.41 6.27 8.09
C TYR A 53 -11.33 5.38 8.94
N ALA A 54 -10.70 4.57 9.78
CA ALA A 54 -11.38 3.56 10.58
C ALA A 54 -12.30 2.67 9.73
N ASP A 55 -13.62 2.75 9.94
CA ASP A 55 -14.67 2.05 9.20
C ASP A 55 -15.38 2.92 8.15
N GLN A 56 -14.94 4.17 7.97
CA GLN A 56 -15.59 5.13 7.10
C GLN A 56 -14.78 5.46 5.85
N VAL A 57 -15.48 5.87 4.83
CA VAL A 57 -14.90 6.34 3.56
C VAL A 57 -15.56 7.64 3.15
N VAL A 58 -14.73 8.65 2.87
CA VAL A 58 -15.14 9.83 2.08
C VAL A 58 -14.81 9.52 0.62
N PRO A 59 -15.79 9.13 -0.18
CA PRO A 59 -15.52 8.66 -1.54
C PRO A 59 -15.21 9.81 -2.50
N MET A 60 -14.35 9.56 -3.49
CA MET A 60 -14.09 10.49 -4.60
C MET A 60 -15.34 10.72 -5.45
N LEU A 61 -16.15 9.68 -5.64
CA LEU A 61 -17.38 9.69 -6.43
C LEU A 61 -18.59 9.44 -5.52
N PRO A 62 -19.78 9.96 -5.85
CA PRO A 62 -21.01 9.63 -5.12
C PRO A 62 -21.24 8.13 -4.97
N LYS A 63 -21.80 7.71 -3.82
CA LYS A 63 -22.06 6.29 -3.51
C LYS A 63 -22.94 5.59 -4.55
N SER A 64 -23.84 6.31 -5.21
CA SER A 64 -24.66 5.79 -6.33
C SER A 64 -23.82 5.33 -7.53
N LEU A 65 -22.66 5.94 -7.73
CA LEU A 65 -21.69 5.50 -8.74
C LEU A 65 -20.71 4.47 -8.15
N SER A 66 -20.02 4.81 -7.05
CA SER A 66 -18.93 3.98 -6.52
C SER A 66 -19.40 2.60 -6.02
N ASN A 67 -20.57 2.52 -5.40
CA ASN A 67 -21.13 1.28 -4.86
C ASN A 67 -22.27 0.72 -5.75
N GLY A 68 -22.76 1.53 -6.68
CA GLY A 68 -23.87 1.19 -7.57
C GLY A 68 -23.40 0.82 -8.97
N ILE A 69 -23.63 1.71 -9.95
CA ILE A 69 -23.49 1.41 -11.37
C ILE A 69 -22.05 1.11 -11.82
N CYS A 70 -21.05 1.67 -11.16
CA CYS A 70 -19.65 1.39 -11.44
C CYS A 70 -19.12 0.15 -10.68
N SER A 71 -19.85 -0.37 -9.69
CA SER A 71 -19.40 -1.58 -8.98
C SER A 71 -19.65 -2.82 -9.84
N LEU A 72 -18.63 -3.68 -9.98
CA LEU A 72 -18.75 -4.96 -10.67
C LEU A 72 -19.48 -5.99 -9.80
N ASN A 73 -20.76 -5.73 -9.53
CA ASN A 73 -21.59 -6.56 -8.68
C ASN A 73 -21.78 -7.96 -9.30
N GLU A 74 -21.92 -8.95 -8.43
CA GLU A 74 -22.16 -10.34 -8.82
C GLU A 74 -23.44 -10.49 -9.66
N LYS A 75 -23.35 -11.26 -10.74
CA LYS A 75 -24.44 -11.59 -11.68
C LYS A 75 -25.10 -10.40 -12.38
N GLU A 76 -24.43 -9.23 -12.38
CA GLU A 76 -24.89 -8.05 -13.08
C GLU A 76 -23.96 -7.71 -14.26
N LEU A 77 -24.55 -7.33 -15.40
CA LEU A 77 -23.78 -6.83 -16.53
C LEU A 77 -23.25 -5.42 -16.24
N ARG A 78 -21.94 -5.24 -16.37
CA ARG A 78 -21.25 -3.98 -16.12
C ARG A 78 -20.27 -3.63 -17.23
N LEU A 79 -20.18 -2.32 -17.49
CA LEU A 79 -19.15 -1.80 -18.38
C LEU A 79 -17.79 -1.86 -17.71
N ALA A 80 -16.83 -2.41 -18.43
CA ALA A 80 -15.46 -2.54 -17.96
C ALA A 80 -14.45 -2.07 -19.00
N PHE A 81 -13.30 -1.62 -18.51
CA PHE A 81 -12.10 -1.42 -19.29
C PHE A 81 -11.12 -2.55 -18.95
N SER A 82 -10.85 -3.38 -19.92
CA SER A 82 -10.16 -4.65 -19.71
C SER A 82 -8.76 -4.65 -20.27
N CYS A 83 -7.81 -5.12 -19.46
CA CYS A 83 -6.48 -5.49 -19.88
C CYS A 83 -6.43 -7.02 -20.05
N LEU A 84 -6.27 -7.49 -21.28
CA LEU A 84 -6.14 -8.91 -21.59
C LEU A 84 -4.68 -9.19 -21.90
N MET A 85 -4.08 -10.10 -21.15
CA MET A 85 -2.64 -10.37 -21.16
C MET A 85 -2.38 -11.83 -21.48
N ARG A 86 -1.35 -12.10 -22.27
CA ARG A 86 -0.81 -13.43 -22.51
C ARG A 86 0.53 -13.56 -21.83
N LEU A 87 0.71 -14.64 -21.10
CA LEU A 87 1.94 -14.96 -20.40
C LEU A 87 2.43 -16.34 -20.83
N ASP A 88 3.74 -16.52 -20.85
CA ASP A 88 4.36 -17.82 -21.08
C ASP A 88 4.22 -18.75 -19.86
N GLN A 89 4.83 -19.93 -19.93
CA GLN A 89 4.82 -20.95 -18.86
C GLN A 89 5.50 -20.47 -17.57
N ASP A 90 6.46 -19.56 -17.69
CA ASP A 90 7.22 -18.99 -16.57
C ASP A 90 6.58 -17.72 -16.00
N GLY A 91 5.43 -17.30 -16.54
CA GLY A 91 4.70 -16.11 -16.12
C GLY A 91 5.23 -14.81 -16.70
N ASN A 92 6.10 -14.83 -17.74
CA ASN A 92 6.53 -13.63 -18.43
C ASN A 92 5.43 -13.12 -19.36
N LEU A 93 5.21 -11.80 -19.36
CA LEU A 93 4.27 -11.16 -20.27
C LEU A 93 4.80 -11.20 -21.72
N THR A 94 4.03 -11.82 -22.63
CA THR A 94 4.38 -11.93 -24.06
C THR A 94 3.57 -10.99 -24.93
N ASP A 95 2.31 -10.72 -24.59
CA ASP A 95 1.42 -9.84 -25.32
C ASP A 95 0.33 -9.29 -24.42
N TYR A 96 -0.21 -8.13 -24.76
CA TYR A 96 -1.40 -7.57 -24.09
C TYR A 96 -2.21 -6.66 -25.00
N LYS A 97 -3.49 -6.50 -24.68
CA LYS A 97 -4.36 -5.52 -25.34
C LYS A 97 -5.35 -4.92 -24.35
N PHE A 98 -5.75 -3.70 -24.64
CA PHE A 98 -6.81 -3.00 -23.91
C PHE A 98 -8.08 -2.96 -24.76
N VAL A 99 -9.22 -3.23 -24.13
CA VAL A 99 -10.53 -3.20 -24.80
C VAL A 99 -11.60 -2.69 -23.85
N LYS A 100 -12.60 -2.00 -24.41
CA LYS A 100 -13.88 -1.79 -23.72
C LYS A 100 -14.68 -3.08 -23.77
N SER A 101 -15.25 -3.47 -22.65
CA SER A 101 -15.97 -4.76 -22.54
C SER A 101 -17.21 -4.62 -21.66
N ILE A 102 -18.05 -5.65 -21.73
CA ILE A 102 -19.12 -5.86 -20.77
C ILE A 102 -18.79 -7.15 -20.02
N VAL A 103 -18.79 -7.07 -18.71
CA VAL A 103 -18.48 -8.21 -17.83
C VAL A 103 -19.67 -8.56 -16.94
N CYS A 104 -19.73 -9.81 -16.52
CA CYS A 104 -20.68 -10.31 -15.55
C CYS A 104 -19.91 -11.12 -14.52
N SER A 105 -19.67 -10.54 -13.35
CA SER A 105 -18.94 -11.18 -12.27
C SER A 105 -19.70 -12.40 -11.76
N ARG A 106 -19.04 -13.54 -11.60
CA ARG A 106 -19.66 -14.79 -11.17
C ARG A 106 -19.90 -14.83 -9.68
N VAL A 107 -18.92 -14.33 -8.92
CA VAL A 107 -18.93 -14.32 -7.47
C VAL A 107 -18.23 -13.08 -6.94
N LYS A 108 -18.77 -12.49 -5.88
CA LYS A 108 -18.10 -11.42 -5.15
C LYS A 108 -17.08 -12.04 -4.19
N GLY A 109 -15.79 -11.96 -4.56
CA GLY A 109 -14.68 -12.50 -3.78
C GLY A 109 -14.50 -11.77 -2.44
N VAL A 110 -14.28 -12.55 -1.38
CA VAL A 110 -13.87 -12.06 -0.05
C VAL A 110 -12.51 -12.67 0.25
N TYR A 111 -11.51 -11.86 0.53
CA TYR A 111 -10.13 -12.32 0.70
C TYR A 111 -9.99 -13.42 1.75
N SER A 112 -10.61 -13.27 2.92
CA SER A 112 -10.56 -14.30 3.98
C SER A 112 -11.15 -15.65 3.54
N GLU A 113 -12.23 -15.63 2.76
CA GLU A 113 -12.86 -16.83 2.22
C GLU A 113 -11.95 -17.49 1.16
N ILE A 114 -11.38 -16.69 0.27
CA ILE A 114 -10.45 -17.20 -0.76
C ILE A 114 -9.16 -17.72 -0.13
N ASN A 115 -8.63 -17.07 0.90
CA ASN A 115 -7.50 -17.60 1.67
C ASN A 115 -7.82 -18.96 2.30
N ALA A 116 -9.02 -19.14 2.86
CA ALA A 116 -9.45 -20.43 3.39
C ALA A 116 -9.59 -21.50 2.30
N LEU A 117 -10.08 -21.13 1.11
CA LEU A 117 -10.14 -22.04 -0.06
C LEU A 117 -8.74 -22.45 -0.53
N LEU A 118 -7.81 -21.50 -0.64
CA LEU A 118 -6.41 -21.78 -1.04
C LEU A 118 -5.67 -22.64 -0.03
N ALA A 119 -6.00 -22.50 1.26
CA ALA A 119 -5.45 -23.31 2.35
C ALA A 119 -6.16 -24.67 2.54
N GLY A 120 -7.28 -24.91 1.87
CA GLY A 120 -8.09 -26.13 2.04
C GLY A 120 -8.86 -26.21 3.37
N THR A 121 -9.08 -25.07 4.04
CA THR A 121 -9.76 -24.97 5.35
C THR A 121 -11.17 -24.38 5.25
N ALA A 122 -11.64 -24.07 4.03
CA ALA A 122 -12.96 -23.51 3.81
C ALA A 122 -14.09 -24.51 4.17
N ASP A 123 -15.14 -23.99 4.81
CA ASP A 123 -16.35 -24.76 5.10
C ASP A 123 -17.18 -25.07 3.84
N ALA A 124 -18.19 -25.90 3.97
CA ALA A 124 -19.03 -26.33 2.86
C ALA A 124 -19.85 -25.17 2.25
N GLU A 125 -20.24 -24.19 3.04
CA GLU A 125 -20.97 -23.01 2.57
C GLU A 125 -20.08 -22.15 1.67
N THR A 126 -18.87 -21.85 2.13
CA THR A 126 -17.85 -21.14 1.36
C THR A 126 -17.51 -21.88 0.06
N GLN A 127 -17.31 -23.20 0.11
CA GLN A 127 -17.03 -24.01 -1.09
C GLN A 127 -18.20 -23.94 -2.08
N ALA A 128 -19.44 -24.02 -1.63
CA ALA A 128 -20.62 -23.92 -2.48
C ALA A 128 -20.77 -22.52 -3.11
N LYS A 129 -20.49 -21.45 -2.36
CA LYS A 129 -20.48 -20.06 -2.86
C LYS A 129 -19.54 -19.87 -4.03
N TYR A 130 -18.36 -20.46 -4.00
CA TYR A 130 -17.32 -20.31 -5.02
C TYR A 130 -17.29 -21.43 -6.07
N ALA A 131 -18.27 -22.36 -6.05
CA ALA A 131 -18.27 -23.54 -6.92
C ALA A 131 -18.05 -23.27 -8.41
N GLU A 132 -18.57 -22.15 -8.93
CA GLU A 132 -18.42 -21.76 -10.34
C GLU A 132 -17.00 -21.31 -10.74
N VAL A 133 -16.12 -21.02 -9.76
CA VAL A 133 -14.78 -20.45 -9.98
C VAL A 133 -13.66 -21.22 -9.30
N LEU A 134 -13.98 -22.28 -8.55
CA LEU A 134 -13.01 -23.07 -7.78
C LEU A 134 -11.90 -23.67 -8.67
N ASP A 135 -12.20 -24.06 -9.88
CA ASP A 135 -11.26 -24.61 -10.87
C ASP A 135 -10.21 -23.61 -11.32
N GLN A 136 -10.47 -22.32 -11.20
CA GLN A 136 -9.54 -21.26 -11.58
C GLN A 136 -8.50 -20.95 -10.49
N LEU A 137 -8.83 -21.15 -9.22
CA LEU A 137 -7.97 -20.76 -8.10
C LEU A 137 -6.59 -21.44 -8.12
N PRO A 138 -6.44 -22.76 -8.37
CA PRO A 138 -5.12 -23.38 -8.43
C PRO A 138 -4.24 -22.77 -9.50
N ALA A 139 -4.81 -22.49 -10.65
CA ALA A 139 -4.11 -21.90 -11.77
C ALA A 139 -3.77 -20.41 -11.55
N MET A 140 -4.61 -19.66 -10.82
CA MET A 140 -4.28 -18.29 -10.38
C MET A 140 -3.12 -18.30 -9.40
N LYS A 141 -3.14 -19.23 -8.43
CA LYS A 141 -2.05 -19.43 -7.45
C LYS A 141 -0.73 -19.78 -8.14
N GLU A 142 -0.75 -20.69 -9.10
CA GLU A 142 0.43 -21.06 -9.88
C GLU A 142 1.02 -19.85 -10.63
N LEU A 143 0.18 -19.10 -11.35
CA LEU A 143 0.62 -17.88 -12.02
C LEU A 143 1.17 -16.85 -11.06
N TYR A 144 0.50 -16.67 -9.91
CA TYR A 144 1.01 -15.79 -8.85
C TYR A 144 2.40 -16.22 -8.37
N ALA A 145 2.64 -17.51 -8.15
CA ALA A 145 3.95 -18.00 -7.73
C ALA A 145 5.05 -17.67 -8.75
N HIS A 146 4.78 -17.82 -10.06
CA HIS A 146 5.69 -17.41 -11.11
C HIS A 146 5.95 -15.90 -11.08
N ARG A 147 4.91 -15.09 -10.95
CA ARG A 147 5.03 -13.62 -10.91
C ARG A 147 5.76 -13.13 -9.67
N ALA A 148 5.49 -13.71 -8.50
CA ALA A 148 6.18 -13.40 -7.25
C ALA A 148 7.69 -13.73 -7.35
N ARG A 149 8.04 -14.87 -7.95
CA ARG A 149 9.43 -15.23 -8.25
C ARG A 149 10.10 -14.17 -9.14
N LEU A 150 9.48 -13.79 -10.24
CA LEU A 150 10.01 -12.77 -11.16
C LEU A 150 10.14 -11.40 -10.48
N ARG A 151 9.21 -11.03 -9.59
CA ARG A 151 9.29 -9.81 -8.76
C ARG A 151 10.51 -9.85 -7.85
N LYS A 152 10.76 -10.98 -7.17
CA LYS A 152 11.91 -11.19 -6.29
C LYS A 152 13.24 -11.18 -7.08
N GLU A 153 13.30 -11.87 -8.22
CA GLU A 153 14.48 -11.89 -9.11
C GLU A 153 14.83 -10.50 -9.64
N ARG A 154 13.83 -9.68 -9.93
CA ARG A 154 13.99 -8.27 -10.32
C ARG A 154 14.54 -7.40 -9.19
N GLY A 155 14.40 -7.85 -7.93
CA GLY A 155 14.89 -7.15 -6.75
C GLY A 155 13.95 -6.05 -6.26
N CYS A 156 12.62 -6.22 -6.41
CA CYS A 156 11.65 -5.32 -5.80
C CYS A 156 11.86 -5.23 -4.30
N ILE A 157 11.72 -4.04 -3.75
CA ILE A 157 11.72 -3.83 -2.31
C ILE A 157 10.31 -4.14 -1.78
N ASP A 158 10.23 -5.12 -0.91
CA ASP A 158 8.98 -5.54 -0.27
C ASP A 158 9.00 -5.08 1.19
N PHE A 159 8.28 -4.00 1.48
CA PHE A 159 8.13 -3.51 2.83
C PHE A 159 6.97 -4.22 3.52
N GLU A 160 7.19 -4.69 4.73
CA GLU A 160 6.06 -5.09 5.57
C GLU A 160 5.22 -3.86 5.89
N SER A 161 3.93 -3.92 5.58
CA SER A 161 3.03 -2.83 5.92
C SER A 161 2.81 -2.81 7.43
N GLY A 162 3.18 -1.73 8.10
CA GLY A 162 2.85 -1.49 9.51
C GLY A 162 1.39 -1.05 9.70
N GLU A 163 0.51 -1.34 8.73
CA GLU A 163 -0.89 -0.95 8.80
C GLU A 163 -1.59 -1.68 9.96
N VAL A 164 -2.45 -0.95 10.65
CA VAL A 164 -3.29 -1.51 11.71
C VAL A 164 -4.74 -1.58 11.27
N LYS A 165 -5.47 -2.53 11.81
CA LYS A 165 -6.92 -2.63 11.72
C LYS A 165 -7.53 -2.15 13.03
N LEU A 166 -8.29 -1.07 12.95
CA LEU A 166 -9.07 -0.55 14.07
C LEU A 166 -10.38 -1.34 14.16
N ILE A 167 -10.74 -1.80 15.34
CA ILE A 167 -12.00 -2.51 15.61
C ILE A 167 -12.86 -1.58 16.45
N LEU A 168 -13.99 -1.17 15.88
CA LEU A 168 -14.92 -0.26 16.51
C LEU A 168 -16.15 -1.00 17.03
N ASP A 169 -16.73 -0.49 18.13
CA ASP A 169 -18.04 -0.92 18.61
C ASP A 169 -19.20 -0.30 17.79
N GLU A 170 -20.44 -0.61 18.14
CA GLU A 170 -21.64 -0.10 17.48
C GLU A 170 -21.79 1.43 17.56
N ASN A 171 -21.12 2.07 18.51
CA ASN A 171 -21.12 3.50 18.71
C ASN A 171 -19.93 4.20 18.01
N GLY A 172 -19.09 3.45 17.31
CA GLY A 172 -17.93 3.96 16.60
C GLY A 172 -16.69 4.20 17.49
N HIS A 173 -16.66 3.66 18.70
CA HIS A 173 -15.49 3.73 19.59
C HIS A 173 -14.51 2.60 19.35
N CYS A 174 -13.22 2.89 19.41
CA CYS A 174 -12.17 1.89 19.24
C CYS A 174 -12.09 0.96 20.47
N ILE A 175 -12.36 -0.32 20.25
CA ILE A 175 -12.34 -1.36 21.29
C ILE A 175 -11.11 -2.28 21.14
N ASP A 176 -10.48 -2.33 19.95
CA ASP A 176 -9.28 -3.13 19.73
C ASP A 176 -8.47 -2.58 18.55
N VAL A 177 -7.16 -2.81 18.56
CA VAL A 177 -6.22 -2.45 17.50
C VAL A 177 -5.40 -3.70 17.18
N LYS A 178 -5.34 -4.08 15.90
CA LYS A 178 -4.59 -5.27 15.45
C LYS A 178 -3.73 -4.94 14.26
N LYS A 179 -2.51 -5.47 14.20
CA LYS A 179 -1.70 -5.42 12.97
C LYS A 179 -2.45 -6.14 11.85
N ARG A 180 -2.48 -5.51 10.68
CA ARG A 180 -3.08 -6.09 9.49
C ARG A 180 -2.09 -7.06 8.86
N THR A 181 -2.54 -8.28 8.66
CA THR A 181 -1.80 -9.28 7.89
C THR A 181 -2.45 -9.45 6.52
N SER A 182 -1.67 -9.36 5.46
CA SER A 182 -2.13 -9.67 4.11
C SER A 182 -1.99 -11.18 3.86
N GLY A 183 -3.03 -11.78 3.29
CA GLY A 183 -3.02 -13.18 2.92
C GLY A 183 -2.53 -13.41 1.48
N GLU A 184 -2.50 -14.69 1.08
CA GLU A 184 -2.05 -15.09 -0.25
C GLU A 184 -2.96 -14.52 -1.37
N SER A 185 -4.28 -14.44 -1.12
CA SER A 185 -5.23 -13.92 -2.10
C SER A 185 -5.07 -12.42 -2.34
N GLU A 186 -4.76 -11.63 -1.30
CA GLU A 186 -4.45 -10.21 -1.43
C GLU A 186 -3.20 -10.00 -2.29
N ALA A 187 -2.12 -10.72 -1.98
CA ALA A 187 -0.85 -10.64 -2.72
C ALA A 187 -1.00 -11.09 -4.18
N MET A 188 -1.81 -12.12 -4.43
CA MET A 188 -2.13 -12.61 -5.77
C MET A 188 -2.84 -11.53 -6.62
N ILE A 189 -3.88 -10.92 -6.07
CA ILE A 189 -4.62 -9.86 -6.79
C ILE A 189 -3.74 -8.63 -6.97
N GLU A 190 -2.95 -8.24 -5.97
CA GLU A 190 -1.98 -7.15 -6.07
C GLU A 190 -1.05 -7.35 -7.27
N GLU A 191 -0.43 -8.53 -7.42
CA GLU A 191 0.50 -8.81 -8.51
C GLU A 191 -0.17 -8.73 -9.89
N PHE A 192 -1.41 -9.18 -10.02
CA PHE A 192 -2.16 -9.07 -11.28
C PHE A 192 -2.53 -7.61 -11.61
N MET A 193 -2.86 -6.81 -10.59
CA MET A 193 -3.10 -5.38 -10.76
C MET A 193 -1.80 -4.62 -11.11
N LEU A 194 -0.67 -4.96 -10.49
CA LEU A 194 0.64 -4.41 -10.82
C LEU A 194 0.98 -4.67 -12.30
N LEU A 195 0.72 -5.86 -12.81
CA LEU A 195 0.97 -6.19 -14.20
C LEU A 195 0.08 -5.38 -15.15
N ALA A 196 -1.21 -5.23 -14.87
CA ALA A 196 -2.12 -4.41 -15.67
C ALA A 196 -1.73 -2.92 -15.65
N ASN A 197 -1.30 -2.40 -14.49
CA ASN A 197 -0.78 -1.05 -14.32
C ASN A 197 0.50 -0.82 -15.16
N GLN A 198 1.41 -1.80 -15.18
CA GLN A 198 2.61 -1.77 -16.01
C GLN A 198 2.25 -1.78 -17.50
N CYS A 199 1.31 -2.60 -17.93
CA CYS A 199 0.82 -2.64 -19.30
C CYS A 199 0.25 -1.28 -19.74
N ALA A 200 -0.51 -0.59 -18.88
CA ALA A 200 -1.10 0.71 -19.20
C ALA A 200 -0.01 1.78 -19.41
N ALA A 201 0.97 1.85 -18.52
CA ALA A 201 2.08 2.79 -18.67
C ALA A 201 2.94 2.50 -19.90
N HIS A 202 3.26 1.23 -20.14
CA HIS A 202 4.00 0.79 -21.34
C HIS A 202 3.23 1.12 -22.63
N PHE A 203 1.93 0.88 -22.65
CA PHE A 203 1.07 1.23 -23.79
C PHE A 203 1.16 2.70 -24.15
N ALA A 204 1.02 3.60 -23.18
CA ALA A 204 1.11 5.05 -23.39
C ALA A 204 2.50 5.47 -23.89
N ARG A 205 3.57 4.92 -23.30
CA ARG A 205 4.94 5.22 -23.68
C ARG A 205 5.25 4.78 -25.12
N VAL A 206 4.83 3.58 -25.51
CA VAL A 206 5.02 3.07 -26.88
C VAL A 206 4.25 3.91 -27.90
N LYS A 207 3.03 4.33 -27.56
CA LYS A 207 2.21 5.21 -28.41
C LYS A 207 2.66 6.66 -28.36
N GLN A 208 3.56 7.03 -27.43
CA GLN A 208 4.09 8.39 -27.22
C GLN A 208 2.97 9.42 -27.05
N ILE A 209 1.98 9.11 -26.22
CA ILE A 209 0.87 10.00 -25.87
C ILE A 209 1.10 10.60 -24.48
N PRO A 210 0.53 11.78 -24.18
CA PRO A 210 0.49 12.31 -22.80
C PRO A 210 -0.18 11.29 -21.87
N PHE A 211 0.33 11.20 -20.64
CA PHE A 211 -0.18 10.24 -19.68
C PHE A 211 0.07 10.71 -18.24
N VAL A 212 -0.50 10.02 -17.25
CA VAL A 212 -0.24 10.21 -15.84
C VAL A 212 0.49 8.97 -15.32
N TYR A 213 1.78 9.10 -15.07
CA TYR A 213 2.62 8.02 -14.55
C TYR A 213 2.67 8.03 -13.03
N ARG A 214 2.87 6.89 -12.43
CA ARG A 214 3.22 6.75 -11.01
C ARG A 214 4.73 6.61 -10.91
N VAL A 215 5.37 7.63 -10.40
CA VAL A 215 6.83 7.75 -10.33
C VAL A 215 7.31 7.53 -8.90
N HIS A 216 8.40 6.81 -8.75
CA HIS A 216 9.11 6.67 -7.49
C HIS A 216 10.61 6.83 -7.76
N GLU A 217 11.13 7.99 -7.40
CA GLU A 217 12.54 8.32 -7.62
C GLU A 217 13.45 7.60 -6.62
N GLU A 218 14.73 7.55 -6.93
CA GLU A 218 15.77 7.03 -6.05
C GLU A 218 15.82 7.83 -4.72
N PRO A 219 16.27 7.21 -3.62
CA PRO A 219 16.51 7.92 -2.37
C PRO A 219 17.62 8.97 -2.54
N ASN A 220 17.50 10.11 -1.84
CA ASN A 220 18.52 11.15 -1.87
C ASN A 220 19.67 10.88 -0.91
N GLY A 221 20.83 11.51 -1.13
CA GLY A 221 22.05 11.27 -0.37
C GLY A 221 21.91 11.50 1.14
N GLU A 222 21.25 12.60 1.58
CA GLU A 222 21.05 12.90 3.00
C GLU A 222 20.25 11.82 3.74
N LYS A 223 19.26 11.23 3.08
CA LYS A 223 18.49 10.13 3.63
C LYS A 223 19.28 8.81 3.64
N LEU A 224 20.14 8.61 2.64
CA LEU A 224 21.03 7.46 2.57
C LEU A 224 22.07 7.46 3.69
N GLU A 225 22.64 8.63 4.04
CA GLU A 225 23.56 8.76 5.17
C GLU A 225 22.90 8.33 6.50
N ARG A 226 21.64 8.70 6.70
CA ARG A 226 20.88 8.26 7.88
C ARG A 226 20.64 6.75 7.89
N LEU A 227 20.34 6.15 6.73
CA LEU A 227 20.20 4.70 6.61
C LEU A 227 21.52 4.00 6.87
N HIS A 228 22.63 4.51 6.34
CA HIS A 228 23.98 4.01 6.58
C HIS A 228 24.31 3.97 8.09
N SER A 229 24.10 5.10 8.79
CA SER A 229 24.31 5.18 10.23
C SER A 229 23.45 4.16 11.01
N LEU A 230 22.21 3.98 10.60
CA LEU A 230 21.30 3.00 11.20
C LEU A 230 21.80 1.56 11.00
N LEU A 231 22.18 1.20 9.77
CA LEU A 231 22.68 -0.14 9.45
C LEU A 231 23.98 -0.46 10.19
N GLN A 232 24.92 0.49 10.25
CA GLN A 232 26.14 0.34 11.04
C GLN A 232 25.86 0.10 12.52
N ALA A 233 24.92 0.84 13.09
CA ALA A 233 24.56 0.67 14.49
C ALA A 233 23.89 -0.68 14.79
N CYS A 234 23.22 -1.27 13.80
CA CYS A 234 22.69 -2.63 13.87
C CYS A 234 23.77 -3.70 13.57
N GLY A 235 25.01 -3.30 13.26
CA GLY A 235 26.08 -4.22 12.86
C GLY A 235 25.88 -4.85 11.48
N ILE A 236 25.06 -4.22 10.63
CA ILE A 236 24.73 -4.72 9.29
C ILE A 236 25.69 -4.09 8.30
N ASN A 237 26.29 -4.94 7.46
CA ASN A 237 27.15 -4.49 6.37
C ASN A 237 26.32 -3.85 5.25
N ASP A 238 26.65 -2.62 4.89
CA ASP A 238 25.97 -1.79 3.89
C ASP A 238 26.91 -1.28 2.79
N HIS A 239 27.91 -2.05 2.45
CA HIS A 239 28.79 -1.73 1.32
C HIS A 239 28.04 -1.87 0.00
N PHE A 240 27.47 -0.77 -0.46
CA PHE A 240 26.82 -0.70 -1.76
C PHE A 240 27.83 -0.56 -2.91
N ALA A 241 27.50 -1.15 -4.04
CA ALA A 241 28.35 -1.08 -5.22
C ALA A 241 28.43 0.34 -5.84
N LYS A 242 27.44 1.18 -5.54
CA LYS A 242 27.31 2.57 -6.01
C LYS A 242 26.92 3.49 -4.87
N GLU A 243 27.10 4.81 -5.09
CA GLU A 243 26.66 5.85 -4.15
C GLU A 243 25.17 5.74 -3.80
N VAL A 244 24.30 5.45 -4.80
CA VAL A 244 22.90 5.11 -4.59
C VAL A 244 22.76 3.61 -4.71
N PRO A 245 22.31 2.92 -3.64
CA PRO A 245 22.08 1.47 -3.66
C PRO A 245 21.02 1.09 -4.68
N THR A 246 21.15 -0.08 -5.26
CA THR A 246 20.10 -0.65 -6.09
C THR A 246 18.96 -1.20 -5.21
N PRO A 247 17.73 -1.25 -5.71
CA PRO A 247 16.62 -1.87 -4.98
C PRO A 247 16.92 -3.31 -4.54
N LYS A 248 17.68 -4.05 -5.35
CA LYS A 248 18.11 -5.43 -5.04
C LYS A 248 19.04 -5.51 -3.82
N GLU A 249 19.97 -4.56 -3.68
CA GLU A 249 20.85 -4.49 -2.50
C GLU A 249 20.05 -4.18 -1.25
N LEU A 250 19.08 -3.25 -1.32
CA LEU A 250 18.19 -2.92 -0.21
C LEU A 250 17.27 -4.09 0.15
N SER A 251 16.71 -4.78 -0.85
CA SER A 251 15.89 -5.98 -0.64
C SER A 251 16.68 -7.10 0.03
N ALA A 252 17.96 -7.28 -0.32
CA ALA A 252 18.83 -8.27 0.32
C ALA A 252 19.08 -7.97 1.82
N ILE A 253 19.21 -6.69 2.18
CA ILE A 253 19.33 -6.28 3.59
C ILE A 253 18.04 -6.62 4.35
N LEU A 254 16.85 -6.27 3.79
CA LEU A 254 15.57 -6.59 4.43
C LEU A 254 15.38 -8.10 4.64
N GLU A 255 15.73 -8.92 3.63
CA GLU A 255 15.71 -10.39 3.76
C GLU A 255 16.68 -10.88 4.85
N GLY A 256 17.88 -10.29 4.93
CA GLY A 256 18.91 -10.68 5.90
C GLY A 256 18.54 -10.37 7.36
N VAL A 257 17.68 -9.40 7.60
CA VAL A 257 17.24 -9.05 8.96
C VAL A 257 15.91 -9.69 9.36
N ARG A 258 15.25 -10.40 8.45
CA ARG A 258 13.96 -11.04 8.71
C ARG A 258 14.04 -12.03 9.87
N GLY A 259 13.11 -11.95 10.81
CA GLY A 259 13.08 -12.76 12.04
C GLY A 259 14.14 -12.37 13.09
N THR A 260 14.89 -11.29 12.88
CA THR A 260 15.83 -10.75 13.88
C THR A 260 15.21 -9.60 14.66
N PRO A 261 15.76 -9.23 15.83
CA PRO A 261 15.31 -8.03 16.58
C PRO A 261 15.43 -6.72 15.78
N PHE A 262 16.23 -6.70 14.70
CA PHE A 262 16.46 -5.52 13.88
C PHE A 262 15.46 -5.36 12.72
N GLU A 263 14.64 -6.36 12.45
CA GLU A 263 13.73 -6.39 11.30
C GLU A 263 12.85 -5.13 11.22
N GLN A 264 12.11 -4.83 12.28
CA GLN A 264 11.19 -3.68 12.31
C GLN A 264 11.91 -2.35 12.16
N ILE A 265 13.08 -2.23 12.78
CA ILE A 265 13.88 -0.99 12.77
C ILE A 265 14.44 -0.73 11.37
N VAL A 266 15.04 -1.75 10.78
CA VAL A 266 15.64 -1.65 9.44
C VAL A 266 14.55 -1.40 8.40
N ASN A 267 13.41 -2.08 8.52
CA ASN A 267 12.23 -1.84 7.67
C ASN A 267 11.77 -0.38 7.75
N THR A 268 11.58 0.14 8.97
CA THR A 268 11.14 1.53 9.20
C THR A 268 12.19 2.53 8.72
N GLY A 269 13.46 2.31 9.02
CA GLY A 269 14.57 3.17 8.59
C GLY A 269 14.70 3.21 7.08
N MET A 270 14.60 2.06 6.44
CA MET A 270 14.66 1.95 4.99
C MET A 270 13.44 2.61 4.32
N LEU A 271 12.24 2.43 4.85
CA LEU A 271 11.04 3.10 4.34
C LEU A 271 11.16 4.64 4.46
N ARG A 272 11.69 5.16 5.56
CA ARG A 272 11.93 6.60 5.76
C ARG A 272 13.01 7.15 4.83
N CYS A 273 13.97 6.32 4.41
CA CYS A 273 15.00 6.66 3.44
C CYS A 273 14.41 6.85 2.04
N MET A 274 13.37 6.10 1.67
CA MET A 274 12.77 6.15 0.34
C MET A 274 12.23 7.55 0.00
N SER A 275 12.29 7.89 -1.28
CA SER A 275 11.53 9.01 -1.84
C SER A 275 10.04 8.70 -1.79
N LYS A 276 9.20 9.72 -1.78
CA LYS A 276 7.75 9.51 -1.87
C LYS A 276 7.37 9.30 -3.33
N ALA A 277 6.60 8.26 -3.62
CA ALA A 277 6.01 8.11 -4.93
C ALA A 277 4.99 9.25 -5.19
N CYS A 278 4.93 9.73 -6.42
CA CYS A 278 4.04 10.80 -6.87
C CYS A 278 3.50 10.52 -8.26
N TYR A 279 2.58 11.37 -8.73
CA TYR A 279 2.11 11.33 -10.11
C TYR A 279 2.82 12.39 -10.93
N GLU A 280 3.27 12.02 -12.13
CA GLU A 280 3.94 12.91 -13.07
C GLU A 280 3.51 12.62 -14.51
N GLU A 281 3.65 13.62 -15.39
CA GLU A 281 3.36 13.47 -16.82
C GLU A 281 4.51 12.80 -17.59
N LYS A 282 5.69 12.63 -16.98
CA LYS A 282 6.87 12.01 -17.58
C LYS A 282 7.19 10.66 -16.95
N PRO A 283 7.55 9.65 -17.75
CA PRO A 283 7.91 8.33 -17.24
C PRO A 283 9.33 8.33 -16.67
N LYS A 284 9.50 8.53 -15.38
CA LYS A 284 10.79 8.45 -14.67
C LYS A 284 11.08 7.07 -14.06
N GLY A 285 10.13 6.13 -14.17
CA GLY A 285 10.21 4.80 -13.58
C GLY A 285 9.74 4.74 -12.13
N HIS A 286 9.80 3.54 -11.57
CA HIS A 286 9.41 3.29 -10.18
C HIS A 286 10.51 2.48 -9.48
N TYR A 287 11.36 3.18 -8.71
CA TYR A 287 12.54 2.61 -8.06
C TYR A 287 12.21 1.38 -7.21
N GLY A 288 11.29 1.47 -6.24
CA GLY A 288 10.97 0.36 -5.33
C GLY A 288 10.38 -0.88 -6.03
N LEU A 289 9.62 -0.71 -7.14
CA LEU A 289 9.09 -1.81 -7.94
C LEU A 289 10.06 -2.30 -9.03
N VAL A 290 11.16 -1.58 -9.25
CA VAL A 290 12.13 -1.84 -10.33
C VAL A 290 11.43 -1.91 -11.69
N LEU A 291 10.53 -0.95 -11.94
CA LEU A 291 9.78 -0.86 -13.19
C LEU A 291 10.15 0.41 -13.95
N LYS A 292 10.38 0.26 -15.26
CA LYS A 292 10.64 1.39 -16.15
C LYS A 292 9.39 2.20 -16.45
N ASP A 293 8.27 1.53 -16.58
CA ASP A 293 6.97 2.12 -16.89
C ASP A 293 5.98 1.68 -15.81
N TYR A 294 5.35 2.64 -15.14
CA TYR A 294 4.33 2.34 -14.15
C TYR A 294 3.29 3.47 -14.07
N ALA A 295 2.04 3.10 -13.95
CA ALA A 295 0.91 4.02 -13.77
C ALA A 295 -0.17 3.32 -12.94
N HIS A 296 -1.11 4.07 -12.43
CA HIS A 296 -2.27 3.52 -11.76
C HIS A 296 -3.46 3.46 -12.71
N PHE A 297 -3.88 2.27 -13.13
CA PHE A 297 -4.99 2.02 -14.04
C PHE A 297 -6.18 1.33 -13.35
N THR A 298 -5.93 0.61 -12.25
CA THR A 298 -6.84 -0.41 -11.73
C THR A 298 -7.86 0.08 -10.71
N SER A 299 -7.91 1.39 -10.37
CA SER A 299 -8.83 1.90 -9.34
C SER A 299 -9.48 3.26 -9.67
N PRO A 300 -10.18 3.43 -10.82
CA PRO A 300 -10.75 4.72 -11.23
C PRO A 300 -11.93 5.20 -10.38
N ILE A 301 -12.52 4.35 -9.55
CA ILE A 301 -13.59 4.73 -8.60
C ILE A 301 -13.02 5.59 -7.47
N ARG A 302 -11.78 5.32 -7.06
CA ARG A 302 -11.18 5.93 -5.87
C ARG A 302 -9.93 6.75 -6.13
N ARG A 303 -9.40 6.76 -7.36
CA ARG A 303 -8.23 7.57 -7.75
C ARG A 303 -8.48 8.27 -9.06
N TYR A 304 -8.31 9.58 -9.07
CA TYR A 304 -8.49 10.40 -10.29
C TYR A 304 -7.45 10.12 -11.38
N PRO A 305 -6.16 9.83 -11.08
CA PRO A 305 -5.19 9.44 -12.11
C PRO A 305 -5.66 8.26 -12.96
N ASP A 306 -6.23 7.25 -12.33
CA ASP A 306 -6.79 6.08 -13.05
C ASP A 306 -7.94 6.48 -13.97
N LEU A 307 -8.85 7.34 -13.49
CA LEU A 307 -9.94 7.88 -14.31
C LEU A 307 -9.40 8.71 -15.48
N ALA A 308 -8.38 9.53 -15.24
CA ALA A 308 -7.75 10.37 -16.26
C ALA A 308 -7.14 9.50 -17.38
N ILE A 309 -6.36 8.48 -17.03
CA ILE A 309 -5.75 7.59 -18.04
C ILE A 309 -6.79 6.72 -18.77
N HIS A 310 -7.88 6.31 -18.11
CA HIS A 310 -8.98 5.62 -18.77
C HIS A 310 -9.58 6.47 -19.90
N ARG A 311 -9.71 7.78 -19.71
CA ARG A 311 -10.19 8.71 -20.74
C ARG A 311 -9.21 8.81 -21.91
N MET A 312 -7.93 9.07 -21.60
CA MET A 312 -6.88 9.14 -22.60
C MET A 312 -6.82 7.86 -23.46
N MET A 313 -6.83 6.72 -22.80
CA MET A 313 -6.82 5.42 -23.50
C MET A 313 -8.12 5.18 -24.29
N THR A 314 -9.26 5.63 -23.79
CA THR A 314 -10.54 5.51 -24.51
C THR A 314 -10.53 6.32 -25.80
N ASP A 315 -10.06 7.56 -25.78
CA ASP A 315 -9.96 8.41 -26.97
C ASP A 315 -9.01 7.80 -28.01
N LEU A 316 -7.85 7.31 -27.55
CA LEU A 316 -6.89 6.64 -28.45
C LEU A 316 -7.48 5.36 -29.08
N LEU A 317 -8.16 4.51 -28.29
CA LEU A 317 -8.79 3.29 -28.78
C LEU A 317 -9.98 3.59 -29.70
N SER A 318 -10.59 4.77 -29.58
CA SER A 318 -11.66 5.24 -30.48
C SER A 318 -11.12 5.83 -31.79
N GLY A 319 -9.80 5.81 -32.00
CA GLY A 319 -9.16 6.24 -33.24
C GLY A 319 -8.70 7.70 -33.26
N THR A 320 -8.64 8.39 -32.11
CA THR A 320 -8.05 9.73 -32.03
C THR A 320 -6.58 9.66 -32.40
N ASP A 321 -6.13 10.48 -33.34
CA ASP A 321 -4.73 10.53 -33.76
C ASP A 321 -3.82 11.12 -32.68
N LYS A 322 -2.52 10.86 -32.82
CA LYS A 322 -1.50 11.22 -31.83
C LYS A 322 -1.38 12.75 -31.64
N GLU A 323 -1.46 13.50 -32.70
CA GLU A 323 -1.34 14.96 -32.67
C GLU A 323 -2.50 15.57 -31.87
N THR A 324 -3.72 15.12 -32.13
CA THR A 324 -4.91 15.50 -31.35
C THR A 324 -4.80 15.07 -29.89
N MET A 325 -4.27 13.88 -29.62
CA MET A 325 -4.01 13.42 -28.24
C MET A 325 -3.03 14.36 -27.50
N ILE A 326 -1.95 14.76 -28.17
CA ILE A 326 -0.93 15.66 -27.57
C ILE A 326 -1.58 17.01 -27.25
N VAL A 327 -2.29 17.63 -28.19
CA VAL A 327 -2.93 18.93 -28.00
C VAL A 327 -3.96 18.88 -26.86
N ARG A 328 -4.76 17.82 -26.81
CA ARG A 328 -5.85 17.67 -25.83
C ARG A 328 -5.36 17.37 -24.42
N TYR A 329 -4.33 16.55 -24.29
CA TYR A 329 -4.01 15.91 -23.02
C TYR A 329 -2.69 16.34 -22.37
N THR A 330 -1.81 17.10 -23.02
CA THR A 330 -0.52 17.51 -22.40
C THR A 330 -0.76 18.33 -21.12
N ASP A 331 -1.46 19.44 -21.22
CA ASP A 331 -1.77 20.30 -20.06
C ASP A 331 -2.67 19.58 -19.04
N PHE A 332 -3.58 18.74 -19.51
CA PHE A 332 -4.45 17.96 -18.64
C PHE A 332 -3.68 16.94 -17.81
N ALA A 333 -2.73 16.22 -18.40
CA ALA A 333 -1.90 15.26 -17.71
C ALA A 333 -1.05 15.90 -16.61
N GLU A 334 -0.45 17.07 -16.89
CA GLU A 334 0.29 17.85 -15.90
C GLU A 334 -0.59 18.27 -14.73
N LYS A 335 -1.75 18.86 -15.01
CA LYS A 335 -2.72 19.30 -13.97
C LYS A 335 -3.23 18.12 -13.15
N ALA A 336 -3.58 17.01 -13.78
CA ALA A 336 -4.06 15.81 -13.11
C ALA A 336 -2.97 15.18 -12.22
N SER A 337 -1.72 15.15 -12.68
CA SER A 337 -0.59 14.64 -11.92
C SER A 337 -0.34 15.48 -10.66
N LYS A 338 -0.28 16.81 -10.81
CA LYS A 338 -0.05 17.72 -9.70
C LYS A 338 -1.17 17.64 -8.65
N GLN A 339 -2.42 17.80 -9.09
CA GLN A 339 -3.58 17.76 -8.19
C GLN A 339 -3.66 16.42 -7.44
N SER A 340 -3.44 15.31 -8.14
CA SER A 340 -3.51 13.99 -7.52
C SER A 340 -2.40 13.75 -6.50
N SER A 341 -1.18 14.23 -6.76
CA SER A 341 -0.06 14.12 -5.81
C SER A 341 -0.32 14.95 -4.54
N GLU A 342 -0.82 16.18 -4.69
CA GLU A 342 -1.14 17.05 -3.56
C GLU A 342 -2.26 16.46 -2.69
N ARG A 343 -3.32 15.96 -3.32
CA ARG A 343 -4.48 15.40 -2.60
C ARG A 343 -4.17 14.04 -1.97
N GLU A 344 -3.34 13.22 -2.58
CA GLU A 344 -2.87 11.97 -1.95
C GLU A 344 -2.09 12.24 -0.66
N VAL A 345 -1.19 13.23 -0.66
CA VAL A 345 -0.46 13.63 0.57
C VAL A 345 -1.43 14.08 1.66
N LEU A 346 -2.44 14.87 1.31
CA LEU A 346 -3.46 15.33 2.26
C LEU A 346 -4.29 14.15 2.80
N ALA A 347 -4.72 13.23 1.92
CA ALA A 347 -5.48 12.04 2.30
C ALA A 347 -4.72 11.19 3.31
N VAL A 348 -3.45 10.88 3.02
CA VAL A 348 -2.58 10.11 3.95
C VAL A 348 -2.41 10.83 5.30
N GLN A 349 -2.31 12.17 5.31
CA GLN A 349 -2.22 12.92 6.58
C GLN A 349 -3.52 12.83 7.39
N ILE A 350 -4.68 12.87 6.73
CA ILE A 350 -5.99 12.72 7.39
C ILE A 350 -6.14 11.30 7.95
N GLU A 351 -5.81 10.28 7.15
CA GLU A 351 -5.87 8.88 7.53
C GLU A 351 -5.00 8.58 8.76
N ARG A 352 -3.74 9.08 8.77
CA ARG A 352 -2.84 8.94 9.93
C ARG A 352 -3.38 9.63 11.17
N LYS A 353 -3.87 10.87 11.06
CA LYS A 353 -4.45 11.58 12.21
C LYS A 353 -5.68 10.85 12.79
N ALA A 354 -6.50 10.28 11.93
CA ALA A 354 -7.64 9.48 12.37
C ALA A 354 -7.18 8.19 13.05
N GLU A 355 -6.14 7.53 12.52
CA GLU A 355 -5.55 6.36 13.15
C GLU A 355 -4.98 6.69 14.53
N ASP A 356 -4.21 7.78 14.65
CA ASP A 356 -3.66 8.26 15.93
C ASP A 356 -4.76 8.56 16.96
N TYR A 357 -5.87 9.19 16.50
CA TYR A 357 -7.03 9.45 17.34
C TYR A 357 -7.61 8.16 17.92
N TYR A 358 -7.87 7.15 17.09
CA TYR A 358 -8.45 5.88 17.54
C TYR A 358 -7.47 5.03 18.36
N LYS A 359 -6.17 5.09 18.08
CA LYS A 359 -5.14 4.47 18.91
C LYS A 359 -5.09 5.09 20.31
N ALA A 360 -5.19 6.42 20.41
CA ALA A 360 -5.29 7.12 21.68
C ALA A 360 -6.59 6.83 22.44
N GLU A 361 -7.71 6.66 21.72
CA GLU A 361 -8.99 6.23 22.31
C GLU A 361 -8.90 4.83 22.90
N TYR A 362 -8.28 3.90 22.20
CA TYR A 362 -7.99 2.56 22.69
C TYR A 362 -7.10 2.63 23.95
N ALA A 363 -5.96 3.34 23.87
CA ALA A 363 -5.03 3.47 24.99
C ALA A 363 -5.67 4.09 26.25
N ARG A 364 -6.62 5.02 26.07
CA ARG A 364 -7.36 5.63 27.19
C ARG A 364 -8.18 4.63 27.99
N ARG A 365 -8.63 3.55 27.37
CA ARG A 365 -9.39 2.48 28.05
C ARG A 365 -8.48 1.53 28.83
N HIS A 366 -7.18 1.53 28.51
CA HIS A 366 -6.16 0.66 29.07
C HIS A 366 -5.17 1.40 29.98
N LEU A 367 -5.59 2.57 30.54
CA LEU A 367 -4.74 3.34 31.46
C LEU A 367 -4.39 2.51 32.71
N GLY A 368 -3.10 2.52 33.08
CA GLY A 368 -2.57 1.77 34.23
C GLY A 368 -2.19 0.31 33.90
N GLU A 369 -2.50 -0.18 32.73
CA GLU A 369 -2.09 -1.51 32.29
C GLU A 369 -0.65 -1.52 31.79
N CYS A 370 0.04 -2.66 32.00
CA CYS A 370 1.43 -2.87 31.60
C CYS A 370 1.50 -3.73 30.35
N TYR A 371 2.38 -3.33 29.44
CA TYR A 371 2.61 -4.04 28.17
C TYR A 371 4.09 -4.14 27.88
N GLU A 372 4.49 -5.20 27.19
CA GLU A 372 5.78 -5.27 26.53
C GLU A 372 5.71 -4.53 25.19
N GLY A 373 6.73 -3.72 24.89
CA GLY A 373 6.84 -3.02 23.62
C GLY A 373 8.30 -2.93 23.17
N ILE A 374 8.48 -2.52 21.93
CA ILE A 374 9.80 -2.36 21.29
C ILE A 374 10.07 -0.87 21.09
N ILE A 375 11.27 -0.41 21.41
CA ILE A 375 11.69 0.97 21.16
C ILE A 375 11.71 1.22 19.65
N SER A 376 10.75 1.99 19.16
CA SER A 376 10.52 2.33 17.73
C SER A 376 11.17 3.65 17.32
N GLY A 377 11.57 4.46 18.30
CA GLY A 377 12.21 5.75 18.06
C GLY A 377 12.98 6.26 19.26
N VAL A 378 14.10 6.94 19.00
CA VAL A 378 14.96 7.51 20.04
C VAL A 378 15.20 8.98 19.75
N THR A 379 15.00 9.83 20.74
CA THR A 379 15.20 11.29 20.66
C THR A 379 15.87 11.79 21.94
N GLN A 380 16.43 12.99 21.91
CA GLN A 380 17.00 13.61 23.12
C GLN A 380 15.97 13.80 24.24
N ARG A 381 14.67 13.89 23.91
CA ARG A 381 13.58 14.12 24.87
C ARG A 381 13.03 12.85 25.51
N GLY A 382 13.35 11.68 24.94
CA GLY A 382 12.85 10.38 25.35
C GLY A 382 12.75 9.41 24.18
N ILE A 383 12.07 8.32 24.40
CA ILE A 383 11.94 7.23 23.47
C ILE A 383 10.47 7.00 23.08
N PHE A 384 10.24 6.53 21.88
CA PHE A 384 8.96 5.99 21.43
C PHE A 384 8.99 4.48 21.58
N VAL A 385 7.89 3.92 22.06
CA VAL A 385 7.73 2.46 22.22
C VAL A 385 6.47 2.04 21.49
N GLU A 386 6.61 1.06 20.60
CA GLU A 386 5.49 0.45 19.88
C GLU A 386 5.10 -0.87 20.52
N LEU A 387 3.83 -1.03 20.85
CA LEU A 387 3.24 -2.26 21.36
C LEU A 387 3.02 -3.28 20.22
N GLU A 388 2.83 -4.55 20.57
CA GLU A 388 2.58 -5.63 19.60
C GLU A 388 1.40 -5.31 18.66
N ASN A 389 0.35 -4.65 19.16
CA ASN A 389 -0.82 -4.28 18.39
C ASN A 389 -0.64 -3.03 17.50
N GLY A 390 0.55 -2.37 17.54
CA GLY A 390 0.88 -1.19 16.75
C GLY A 390 0.46 0.14 17.37
N VAL A 391 0.07 0.16 18.65
CA VAL A 391 -0.08 1.41 19.41
C VAL A 391 1.30 1.90 19.82
N GLU A 392 1.64 3.14 19.46
CA GLU A 392 2.91 3.77 19.83
C GLU A 392 2.67 4.82 20.90
N GLY A 393 3.56 4.87 21.91
CA GLY A 393 3.53 5.87 22.96
C GLY A 393 4.92 6.43 23.27
N PHE A 394 4.95 7.59 23.92
CA PHE A 394 6.17 8.30 24.26
C PHE A 394 6.54 8.09 25.72
N VAL A 395 7.79 7.69 25.99
CA VAL A 395 8.40 7.61 27.32
C VAL A 395 9.36 8.78 27.45
N PRO A 396 9.08 9.80 28.30
CA PRO A 396 9.97 10.94 28.46
C PRO A 396 11.31 10.54 29.11
N ALA A 397 12.40 11.21 28.72
CA ALA A 397 13.73 10.95 29.26
C ALA A 397 13.78 11.09 30.79
N SER A 398 12.94 11.96 31.37
CA SER A 398 12.80 12.14 32.81
C SER A 398 12.22 10.94 33.57
N SER A 399 11.48 10.06 32.87
CA SER A 399 11.02 8.79 33.47
C SER A 399 12.02 7.65 33.29
N LEU A 400 13.01 7.81 32.41
CA LEU A 400 14.08 6.83 32.23
C LEU A 400 15.20 6.99 33.25
N THR A 401 15.55 8.22 33.57
CA THR A 401 16.61 8.57 34.53
C THR A 401 16.43 9.97 35.11
N ALA A 402 16.89 10.16 36.37
CA ALA A 402 16.88 11.46 37.02
C ALA A 402 18.12 12.34 36.68
N THR A 403 19.16 11.77 36.09
CA THR A 403 20.48 12.41 35.90
C THR A 403 20.68 13.00 34.50
N GLY A 404 19.70 12.82 33.60
CA GLY A 404 19.78 13.28 32.23
C GLY A 404 20.34 12.23 31.26
N THR A 405 20.08 12.42 30.00
CA THR A 405 20.42 11.45 28.96
C THR A 405 21.26 12.07 27.84
N THR A 406 22.10 11.25 27.21
CA THR A 406 22.89 11.60 26.03
C THR A 406 22.41 10.77 24.83
N LEU A 407 22.09 11.45 23.75
CA LEU A 407 21.71 10.81 22.49
C LEU A 407 22.94 10.51 21.65
N THR A 408 23.11 9.25 21.25
CA THR A 408 24.19 8.81 20.37
C THR A 408 23.60 8.37 19.04
N GLU A 409 24.08 8.97 17.95
CA GLU A 409 23.74 8.64 16.54
C GLU A 409 22.23 8.59 16.21
N GLY A 410 21.37 9.18 17.08
CA GLY A 410 19.91 9.16 16.88
C GLY A 410 19.23 7.81 17.12
N ILE A 411 19.97 6.82 17.63
CA ILE A 411 19.51 5.43 17.77
C ILE A 411 19.63 4.91 19.22
N ARG A 412 20.41 5.59 20.06
CA ARG A 412 20.66 5.19 21.44
C ARG A 412 20.59 6.36 22.38
N LEU A 413 19.85 6.22 23.45
CA LEU A 413 19.82 7.12 24.59
C LEU A 413 20.59 6.46 25.73
N SER A 414 21.52 7.19 26.35
CA SER A 414 22.36 6.68 27.44
C SER A 414 22.24 7.57 28.66
N ASP A 415 22.22 6.97 29.83
CA ASP A 415 22.42 7.68 31.12
C ASP A 415 23.90 7.59 31.49
N PRO A 416 24.65 8.71 31.44
CA PRO A 416 26.08 8.70 31.77
C PRO A 416 26.38 8.34 33.22
N ALA A 417 25.42 8.53 34.12
CA ALA A 417 25.61 8.30 35.54
C ALA A 417 25.46 6.81 35.92
N SER A 418 24.48 6.13 35.37
CA SER A 418 24.24 4.70 35.63
C SER A 418 24.83 3.76 34.58
N GLY A 419 25.22 4.28 33.41
CA GLY A 419 25.65 3.48 32.28
C GLY A 419 24.50 2.74 31.57
N LYS A 420 23.25 2.95 31.97
CA LYS A 420 22.09 2.33 31.37
C LYS A 420 21.84 2.92 29.96
N THR A 421 21.45 2.06 29.02
CA THR A 421 21.21 2.46 27.65
C THR A 421 19.85 1.96 27.19
N TRP A 422 19.23 2.71 26.26
CA TRP A 422 18.00 2.37 25.58
C TRP A 422 18.25 2.55 24.08
N SER A 423 18.32 1.45 23.39
CA SER A 423 18.61 1.45 21.95
C SER A 423 17.35 1.18 21.15
N LEU A 424 17.32 1.68 19.95
CA LEU A 424 16.30 1.32 18.97
C LEU A 424 16.22 -0.21 18.87
N GLY A 425 15.02 -0.80 19.02
CA GLY A 425 14.78 -2.25 19.02
C GLY A 425 14.87 -2.98 20.34
N ASP A 426 15.33 -2.32 21.38
CA ASP A 426 15.28 -2.94 22.69
C ASP A 426 13.82 -3.16 23.11
N SER A 427 13.55 -4.32 23.72
CA SER A 427 12.27 -4.59 24.38
C SER A 427 12.23 -3.93 25.75
N MET A 428 11.08 -3.42 26.12
CA MET A 428 10.87 -2.89 27.47
C MET A 428 9.42 -3.03 27.92
N MET A 429 9.25 -3.19 29.25
CA MET A 429 7.94 -3.12 29.87
C MET A 429 7.55 -1.67 30.15
N ILE A 430 6.36 -1.29 29.69
CA ILE A 430 5.78 0.05 29.88
C ILE A 430 4.41 -0.02 30.54
N THR A 431 4.02 1.09 31.17
CA THR A 431 2.65 1.30 31.64
C THR A 431 2.04 2.46 30.86
N ILE A 432 0.80 2.34 30.42
CA ILE A 432 0.06 3.43 29.79
C ILE A 432 -0.38 4.41 30.87
N VAL A 433 0.16 5.64 30.88
CA VAL A 433 -0.13 6.61 31.93
C VAL A 433 -1.05 7.73 31.49
N ARG A 434 -1.05 8.07 30.22
CA ARG A 434 -1.90 9.12 29.67
C ARG A 434 -2.23 8.84 28.21
N ALA A 435 -3.46 9.18 27.80
CA ALA A 435 -3.87 9.21 26.42
C ALA A 435 -4.69 10.47 26.13
N ASP A 436 -4.22 11.28 25.21
CA ASP A 436 -4.91 12.48 24.71
C ASP A 436 -5.50 12.19 23.34
N ILE A 437 -6.80 11.89 23.33
CA ILE A 437 -7.51 11.49 22.12
C ILE A 437 -7.51 12.61 21.07
N ASN A 438 -7.69 13.87 21.49
CA ASN A 438 -7.78 15.00 20.56
C ASN A 438 -6.45 15.28 19.85
N LEU A 439 -5.32 15.03 20.54
CA LEU A 439 -3.99 15.17 19.97
C LEU A 439 -3.48 13.86 19.33
N GLY A 440 -4.17 12.74 19.50
CA GLY A 440 -3.72 11.44 19.06
C GLY A 440 -2.41 10.99 19.71
N LYS A 441 -2.21 11.34 21.01
CA LYS A 441 -0.95 11.06 21.72
C LYS A 441 -1.15 10.14 22.90
N VAL A 442 -0.21 9.23 23.06
CA VAL A 442 -0.15 8.31 24.18
C VAL A 442 1.20 8.48 24.90
N ASP A 443 1.15 8.67 26.22
CA ASP A 443 2.33 8.74 27.07
C ASP A 443 2.46 7.45 27.87
N PHE A 444 3.67 6.93 27.92
CA PHE A 444 4.06 5.74 28.65
C PHE A 444 5.07 6.09 29.74
N GLU A 445 5.14 5.25 30.76
CA GLU A 445 6.21 5.21 31.75
C GLU A 445 6.83 3.81 31.80
N VAL A 446 8.05 3.72 32.29
CA VAL A 446 8.69 2.41 32.55
C VAL A 446 7.86 1.67 33.59
N ALA A 447 7.43 0.45 33.27
CA ALA A 447 6.69 -0.34 34.25
C ALA A 447 7.55 -0.63 35.50
N PRO A 448 6.97 -0.62 36.72
CA PRO A 448 7.70 -0.98 37.92
C PRO A 448 8.20 -2.43 37.78
N GLU A 449 9.46 -2.65 38.19
CA GLU A 449 10.02 -4.00 38.25
C GLU A 449 9.12 -4.86 39.16
N THR A 450 8.49 -5.88 38.59
CA THR A 450 7.76 -6.88 39.39
C THR A 450 8.77 -7.61 40.26
N LYS A 451 8.67 -7.38 41.59
CA LYS A 451 9.49 -8.06 42.60
C LYS A 451 9.19 -9.55 42.66
#